data_5f059d14e33619968ed232db5c165fd9
#
_entry.id   5f059d14e33619968ed232db5c165fd9
#
_cell.length_a   1.000
_cell.length_b   1.000
_cell.length_c   1.000
_cell.angle_alpha   90.00
_cell.angle_beta   90.00
_cell.angle_gamma   90.00
#
_symmetry.space_group_name_H-M   'P 1'
#
loop_
_entity.id
_entity.type
_entity.pdbx_description
1 polymer ?
#
loop_
_entity_poly.entity_id
_entity_poly.type
_entity_poly.pdbx_seq_one_letter_code
_entity_poly.pdbx_strand_id
1 'polypeptide(L)'
;EKAIIETAYAEGWVKPQIPPVRTGKTIAVIGSGPSGLAAAQQLNRRGHSVTVFERNDRIGGLLRYGIPNMKLEKKVIDRRLKLMEEEGVKFVTNINVGVDITAEQLLKDYDRVLLCCGASHPRDIKVPGRDAKGIYFAVDFLKQVTKSLLDTDFAKFPYELAKGKHVL
;
A
#
# COMPACT_ATOMS: atom_id res chain seq x y z
N GLU A 1 -15.68 -13.07 -9.69
CA GLU A 1 -15.53 -11.96 -8.72
C GLU A 1 -15.25 -10.63 -9.42
N LYS A 2 -14.25 -10.57 -10.34
CA LYS A 2 -13.89 -9.31 -11.02
C LYS A 2 -15.09 -8.68 -11.73
N ALA A 3 -15.82 -9.42 -12.54
CA ALA A 3 -16.99 -8.90 -13.28
C ALA A 3 -18.04 -8.29 -12.34
N ILE A 4 -18.33 -8.94 -11.22
CA ILE A 4 -19.31 -8.46 -10.24
C ILE A 4 -18.89 -7.07 -9.68
N ILE A 5 -17.65 -6.93 -9.22
CA ILE A 5 -17.22 -5.69 -8.62
C ILE A 5 -17.05 -4.57 -9.66
N GLU A 6 -16.60 -4.89 -10.88
CA GLU A 6 -16.51 -3.89 -11.96
C GLU A 6 -17.91 -3.38 -12.34
N THR A 7 -18.90 -4.26 -12.49
CA THR A 7 -20.29 -3.88 -12.71
C THR A 7 -20.80 -3.01 -11.56
N ALA A 8 -20.56 -3.41 -10.31
CA ALA A 8 -21.02 -2.64 -9.15
C ALA A 8 -20.47 -1.21 -9.10
N TYR A 9 -19.23 -1.02 -9.52
CA TYR A 9 -18.65 0.32 -9.66
C TYR A 9 -19.22 1.08 -10.86
N ALA A 10 -19.39 0.42 -12.01
CA ALA A 10 -19.93 1.04 -13.22
C ALA A 10 -21.37 1.52 -13.02
N GLU A 11 -22.18 0.72 -12.34
CA GLU A 11 -23.59 1.04 -12.02
C GLU A 11 -23.75 1.96 -10.81
N GLY A 12 -22.63 2.39 -10.17
CA GLY A 12 -22.67 3.28 -9.00
C GLY A 12 -23.27 2.65 -7.74
N TRP A 13 -23.29 1.32 -7.65
CA TRP A 13 -23.78 0.63 -6.44
C TRP A 13 -22.79 0.70 -5.29
N VAL A 14 -21.51 0.81 -5.60
CA VAL A 14 -20.48 1.00 -4.57
C VAL A 14 -20.43 2.46 -4.17
N LYS A 15 -20.93 2.76 -2.99
CA LYS A 15 -20.99 4.11 -2.42
C LYS A 15 -20.22 4.18 -1.10
N PRO A 16 -19.70 5.37 -0.73
CA PRO A 16 -19.09 5.59 0.57
C PRO A 16 -20.07 5.27 1.71
N GLN A 17 -19.59 4.52 2.70
CA GLN A 17 -20.35 4.18 3.90
C GLN A 17 -19.87 5.02 5.06
N ILE A 18 -20.43 6.23 5.16
CA ILE A 18 -20.12 7.17 6.23
C ILE A 18 -20.85 6.71 7.50
N PRO A 19 -20.15 6.50 8.63
CA PRO A 19 -20.80 6.12 9.86
C PRO A 19 -21.73 7.23 10.35
N PRO A 20 -22.97 6.90 10.80
CA PRO A 20 -23.94 7.90 11.25
C PRO A 20 -23.50 8.60 12.54
N VAL A 21 -22.68 7.95 13.35
CA VAL A 21 -22.16 8.47 14.60
C VAL A 21 -20.67 8.24 14.70
N ARG A 22 -19.92 9.27 15.11
CA ARG A 22 -18.49 9.15 15.45
C ARG A 22 -18.32 8.88 16.93
N THR A 23 -17.44 7.93 17.25
CA THR A 23 -17.17 7.50 18.64
C THR A 23 -16.29 8.48 19.43
N GLY A 24 -15.68 9.45 18.75
CA GLY A 24 -14.66 10.33 19.31
C GLY A 24 -13.30 9.65 19.48
N LYS A 25 -13.17 8.34 19.18
CA LYS A 25 -11.91 7.61 19.29
C LYS A 25 -11.06 7.77 18.03
N THR A 26 -9.75 7.95 18.23
CA THR A 26 -8.74 8.10 17.19
C THR A 26 -7.85 6.86 17.11
N ILE A 27 -7.60 6.37 15.88
CA ILE A 27 -6.80 5.16 15.66
C ILE A 27 -5.74 5.44 14.59
N ALA A 28 -4.48 5.17 14.94
CA ALA A 28 -3.37 5.13 13.99
C ALA A 28 -3.21 3.71 13.43
N VAL A 29 -3.21 3.55 12.12
CA VAL A 29 -2.89 2.30 11.43
C VAL A 29 -1.54 2.44 10.75
N ILE A 30 -0.58 1.59 11.10
CA ILE A 30 0.79 1.66 10.60
C ILE A 30 0.97 0.66 9.47
N GLY A 31 1.06 1.19 8.27
CA GLY A 31 1.15 0.42 7.02
C GLY A 31 -0.17 0.39 6.24
N SER A 32 -0.06 0.62 4.95
CA SER A 32 -1.19 0.71 4.00
C SER A 32 -1.33 -0.52 3.10
N GLY A 33 -0.75 -1.65 3.49
CA GLY A 33 -0.95 -2.92 2.81
C GLY A 33 -2.40 -3.44 2.95
N PRO A 34 -2.73 -4.62 2.40
CA PRO A 34 -4.09 -5.17 2.45
C PRO A 34 -4.69 -5.20 3.85
N SER A 35 -3.92 -5.61 4.86
CA SER A 35 -4.38 -5.67 6.25
C SER A 35 -4.67 -4.28 6.82
N GLY A 36 -3.80 -3.30 6.57
CA GLY A 36 -3.99 -1.92 7.04
C GLY A 36 -5.21 -1.26 6.40
N LEU A 37 -5.40 -1.42 5.09
CA LEU A 37 -6.57 -0.88 4.39
C LEU A 37 -7.87 -1.52 4.86
N ALA A 38 -7.89 -2.85 5.05
CA ALA A 38 -9.07 -3.57 5.56
C ALA A 38 -9.42 -3.11 6.97
N ALA A 39 -8.43 -3.04 7.87
CA ALA A 39 -8.62 -2.57 9.23
C ALA A 39 -9.10 -1.12 9.27
N ALA A 40 -8.44 -0.23 8.52
CA ALA A 40 -8.79 1.18 8.49
C ALA A 40 -10.24 1.40 8.05
N GLN A 41 -10.69 0.72 6.99
CA GLN A 41 -12.06 0.84 6.52
C GLN A 41 -13.07 0.32 7.55
N GLN A 42 -12.84 -0.86 8.12
CA GLN A 42 -13.77 -1.44 9.10
C GLN A 42 -13.86 -0.61 10.39
N LEU A 43 -12.74 -0.10 10.88
CA LEU A 43 -12.70 0.76 12.06
C LEU A 43 -13.38 2.11 11.78
N ASN A 44 -13.14 2.70 10.60
CA ASN A 44 -13.81 3.94 10.21
C ASN A 44 -15.33 3.77 10.11
N ARG A 45 -15.82 2.68 9.49
CA ARG A 45 -17.26 2.38 9.39
C ARG A 45 -17.92 2.13 10.74
N ARG A 46 -17.15 1.72 11.75
CA ARG A 46 -17.61 1.63 13.15
C ARG A 46 -17.60 2.96 13.91
N GLY A 47 -17.28 4.04 13.22
CA GLY A 47 -17.34 5.41 13.77
C GLY A 47 -16.03 5.93 14.34
N HIS A 48 -14.93 5.20 14.29
CA HIS A 48 -13.64 5.71 14.75
C HIS A 48 -13.02 6.66 13.71
N SER A 49 -12.22 7.62 14.18
CA SER A 49 -11.41 8.47 13.31
C SER A 49 -10.09 7.74 13.03
N VAL A 50 -9.84 7.39 11.77
CA VAL A 50 -8.70 6.54 11.41
C VAL A 50 -7.71 7.31 10.54
N THR A 51 -6.42 7.24 10.91
CA THR A 51 -5.30 7.73 10.10
C THR A 51 -4.38 6.57 9.77
N VAL A 52 -4.09 6.38 8.50
CA VAL A 52 -3.16 5.36 8.00
C VAL A 52 -1.83 6.02 7.65
N PHE A 53 -0.75 5.56 8.26
CA PHE A 53 0.62 6.01 7.98
C PHE A 53 1.31 5.03 7.04
N GLU A 54 1.89 5.54 5.97
CA GLU A 54 2.64 4.76 4.97
C GLU A 54 4.03 5.37 4.75
N ARG A 55 5.06 4.55 4.81
CA ARG A 55 6.44 4.99 4.58
C ARG A 55 6.77 5.29 3.12
N ASN A 56 6.06 4.68 2.18
CA ASN A 56 6.25 4.95 0.77
C ASN A 56 5.45 6.20 0.34
N ASP A 57 5.77 6.67 -0.87
CA ASP A 57 5.12 7.83 -1.51
C ASP A 57 3.67 7.57 -1.95
N ARG A 58 3.23 6.30 -1.98
CA ARG A 58 1.87 5.90 -2.37
C ARG A 58 1.32 4.80 -1.48
N ILE A 59 0.03 4.88 -1.23
CA ILE A 59 -0.74 3.91 -0.45
C ILE A 59 -0.91 2.59 -1.23
N GLY A 60 -0.94 1.46 -0.51
CA GLY A 60 -1.26 0.14 -1.04
C GLY A 60 -0.25 -0.96 -0.70
N GLY A 61 0.92 -0.61 -0.15
CA GLY A 61 1.95 -1.60 0.20
C GLY A 61 2.31 -2.50 -0.99
N LEU A 62 2.25 -3.82 -0.81
CA LEU A 62 2.53 -4.79 -1.88
C LEU A 62 1.49 -4.77 -3.01
N LEU A 63 0.26 -4.35 -2.77
CA LEU A 63 -0.71 -4.13 -3.86
C LEU A 63 -0.20 -3.09 -4.84
N ARG A 64 0.42 -2.02 -4.32
CA ARG A 64 0.99 -0.94 -5.13
C ARG A 64 2.30 -1.35 -5.78
N TYR A 65 3.25 -1.83 -5.00
CA TYR A 65 4.64 -1.98 -5.42
C TYR A 65 5.14 -3.43 -5.55
N GLY A 66 4.39 -4.43 -5.09
CA GLY A 66 4.77 -5.84 -5.18
C GLY A 66 4.01 -6.63 -6.24
N ILE A 67 2.89 -6.12 -6.76
CA ILE A 67 2.09 -6.79 -7.79
C ILE A 67 2.25 -6.02 -9.11
N PRO A 68 2.68 -6.66 -10.21
CA PRO A 68 2.79 -6.02 -11.52
C PRO A 68 1.44 -5.48 -12.02
N ASN A 69 1.48 -4.39 -12.79
CA ASN A 69 0.28 -3.74 -13.29
C ASN A 69 -0.60 -4.66 -14.17
N MET A 70 0.02 -5.59 -14.91
CA MET A 70 -0.69 -6.60 -15.71
C MET A 70 -1.56 -7.56 -14.88
N LYS A 71 -1.26 -7.71 -13.57
CA LYS A 71 -2.05 -8.54 -12.63
C LYS A 71 -3.06 -7.71 -11.85
N LEU A 72 -2.68 -6.51 -11.45
CA LEU A 72 -3.52 -5.57 -10.71
C LEU A 72 -3.24 -4.14 -11.18
N GLU A 73 -4.10 -3.61 -12.02
CA GLU A 73 -4.02 -2.22 -12.47
C GLU A 73 -4.16 -1.27 -11.29
N LYS A 74 -3.28 -0.27 -11.22
CA LYS A 74 -3.21 0.62 -10.03
C LYS A 74 -4.44 1.51 -9.87
N LYS A 75 -5.17 1.79 -10.96
CA LYS A 75 -6.46 2.47 -10.91
C LYS A 75 -7.50 1.76 -10.01
N VAL A 76 -7.41 0.42 -9.87
CA VAL A 76 -8.28 -0.34 -8.96
C VAL A 76 -8.00 0.00 -7.50
N ILE A 77 -6.72 0.21 -7.17
CA ILE A 77 -6.33 0.66 -5.83
C ILE A 77 -6.79 2.11 -5.63
N ASP A 78 -6.53 2.99 -6.60
CA ASP A 78 -6.83 4.42 -6.49
C ASP A 78 -8.33 4.67 -6.28
N ARG A 79 -9.21 4.00 -7.03
CA ARG A 79 -10.67 4.11 -6.82
C ARG A 79 -11.10 3.62 -5.42
N ARG A 80 -10.42 2.58 -4.89
CA ARG A 80 -10.68 2.07 -3.54
C ARG A 80 -10.26 3.07 -2.48
N LEU A 81 -9.09 3.69 -2.64
CA LEU A 81 -8.60 4.71 -1.73
C LEU A 81 -9.52 5.92 -1.71
N LYS A 82 -9.94 6.40 -2.89
CA LYS A 82 -10.90 7.49 -3.01
C LYS A 82 -12.19 7.21 -2.22
N LEU A 83 -12.74 5.99 -2.37
CA LEU A 83 -13.92 5.58 -1.59
C LEU A 83 -13.67 5.65 -0.08
N MET A 84 -12.50 5.18 0.39
CA MET A 84 -12.15 5.21 1.81
C MET A 84 -11.93 6.64 2.33
N GLU A 85 -11.36 7.54 1.51
CA GLU A 85 -11.21 8.96 1.82
C GLU A 85 -12.59 9.63 1.94
N GLU A 86 -13.51 9.34 1.03
CA GLU A 86 -14.90 9.81 1.07
C GLU A 86 -15.65 9.26 2.31
N GLU A 87 -15.31 8.06 2.79
CA GLU A 87 -15.79 7.50 4.06
C GLU A 87 -15.17 8.18 5.29
N GLY A 88 -14.08 8.96 5.12
CA GLY A 88 -13.41 9.74 6.17
C GLY A 88 -12.12 9.15 6.71
N VAL A 89 -11.53 8.13 6.05
CA VAL A 89 -10.18 7.64 6.38
C VAL A 89 -9.15 8.66 5.92
N LYS A 90 -8.17 8.96 6.77
CA LYS A 90 -7.03 9.83 6.43
C LYS A 90 -5.82 8.99 6.06
N PHE A 91 -5.14 9.37 4.98
CA PHE A 91 -3.88 8.75 4.55
C PHE A 91 -2.73 9.74 4.65
N VAL A 92 -1.61 9.30 5.23
CA VAL A 92 -0.38 10.09 5.36
C VAL A 92 0.77 9.24 4.80
N THR A 93 1.32 9.68 3.67
CA THR A 93 2.45 9.02 2.99
C THR A 93 3.78 9.64 3.37
N ASN A 94 4.88 8.96 3.02
CA ASN A 94 6.26 9.39 3.32
C ASN A 94 6.54 9.55 4.82
N ILE A 95 5.85 8.77 5.67
CA ILE A 95 6.07 8.73 7.11
C ILE A 95 6.49 7.32 7.52
N ASN A 96 7.74 7.15 7.86
CA ASN A 96 8.30 5.93 8.40
C ASN A 96 8.23 5.95 9.93
N VAL A 97 7.23 5.30 10.47
CA VAL A 97 7.02 5.21 11.93
C VAL A 97 8.21 4.49 12.58
N GLY A 98 8.73 5.08 13.65
CA GLY A 98 9.96 4.68 14.31
C GLY A 98 11.21 5.45 13.82
N VAL A 99 11.07 6.26 12.74
CA VAL A 99 12.12 7.13 12.22
C VAL A 99 11.62 8.59 12.18
N ASP A 100 10.55 8.86 11.44
CA ASP A 100 10.02 10.22 11.25
C ASP A 100 9.04 10.62 12.37
N ILE A 101 8.36 9.64 12.95
CA ILE A 101 7.47 9.80 14.10
C ILE A 101 7.69 8.64 15.07
N THR A 102 7.81 8.93 16.37
CA THR A 102 8.08 7.89 17.38
C THR A 102 6.80 7.15 17.81
N ALA A 103 6.98 5.97 18.39
CA ALA A 103 5.87 5.20 18.96
C ALA A 103 5.21 5.96 20.13
N GLU A 104 6.00 6.63 20.95
CA GLU A 104 5.52 7.44 22.08
C GLU A 104 4.63 8.59 21.60
N GLN A 105 5.02 9.25 20.50
CA GLN A 105 4.22 10.32 19.91
C GLN A 105 2.88 9.78 19.42
N LEU A 106 2.86 8.64 18.73
CA LEU A 106 1.62 8.01 18.27
C LEU A 106 0.72 7.57 19.42
N LEU A 107 1.30 7.02 20.51
CA LEU A 107 0.55 6.61 21.70
C LEU A 107 -0.03 7.81 22.48
N LYS A 108 0.57 8.99 22.32
CA LYS A 108 0.06 10.24 22.90
C LYS A 108 -1.06 10.84 22.06
N ASP A 109 -0.94 10.79 20.72
CA ASP A 109 -1.84 11.48 19.80
C ASP A 109 -3.07 10.64 19.41
N TYR A 110 -3.01 9.32 19.59
CA TYR A 110 -4.06 8.38 19.23
C TYR A 110 -4.48 7.50 20.40
N ASP A 111 -5.78 7.23 20.51
CA ASP A 111 -6.31 6.30 21.53
C ASP A 111 -5.78 4.87 21.35
N ARG A 112 -5.53 4.45 20.10
CA ARG A 112 -4.99 3.12 19.78
C ARG A 112 -4.10 3.19 18.54
N VAL A 113 -3.11 2.30 18.53
CA VAL A 113 -2.19 2.09 17.39
C VAL A 113 -2.29 0.64 16.93
N LEU A 114 -2.49 0.44 15.64
CA LEU A 114 -2.58 -0.88 15.02
C LEU A 114 -1.41 -1.08 14.06
N LEU A 115 -0.60 -2.11 14.29
CA LEU A 115 0.56 -2.43 13.47
C LEU A 115 0.15 -3.35 12.30
N CYS A 116 0.29 -2.83 11.09
CA CYS A 116 0.01 -3.53 9.82
C CYS A 116 1.21 -3.42 8.86
N CYS A 117 2.43 -3.50 9.41
CA CYS A 117 3.69 -3.16 8.73
C CYS A 117 4.10 -4.18 7.65
N GLY A 118 3.48 -5.36 7.60
CA GLY A 118 3.87 -6.43 6.71
C GLY A 118 5.27 -6.99 7.03
N ALA A 119 5.89 -7.61 6.04
CA ALA A 119 7.26 -8.13 6.12
C ALA A 119 8.06 -7.60 4.92
N SER A 120 9.05 -6.78 5.20
CA SER A 120 9.88 -6.14 4.16
C SER A 120 11.35 -6.61 4.17
N HIS A 121 11.71 -7.45 5.13
CA HIS A 121 13.05 -8.04 5.17
C HIS A 121 13.04 -9.37 4.42
N PRO A 122 13.71 -9.47 3.25
CA PRO A 122 13.66 -10.68 2.45
C PRO A 122 14.46 -11.80 3.12
N ARG A 123 14.01 -13.03 2.97
CA ARG A 123 14.86 -14.19 3.20
C ARG A 123 15.83 -14.31 2.03
N ASP A 124 17.05 -14.68 2.33
CA ASP A 124 18.08 -14.85 1.31
C ASP A 124 18.76 -16.22 1.43
N ILE A 125 19.25 -16.72 0.31
CA ILE A 125 19.99 -17.97 0.22
C ILE A 125 21.50 -17.70 0.25
N LYS A 126 22.21 -18.37 1.15
CA LYS A 126 23.67 -18.25 1.28
C LYS A 126 24.37 -19.31 0.41
N VAL A 127 24.59 -18.97 -0.85
CA VAL A 127 25.30 -19.85 -1.82
C VAL A 127 26.38 -19.06 -2.54
N PRO A 128 27.45 -19.70 -3.03
CA PRO A 128 28.45 -19.05 -3.87
C PRO A 128 27.80 -18.37 -5.08
N GLY A 129 28.24 -17.15 -5.38
CA GLY A 129 27.72 -16.35 -6.51
C GLY A 129 26.41 -15.60 -6.24
N ARG A 130 25.85 -15.64 -5.01
CA ARG A 130 24.64 -14.87 -4.68
C ARG A 130 24.81 -13.36 -4.87
N ASP A 131 26.02 -12.87 -4.75
CA ASP A 131 26.44 -11.48 -4.93
C ASP A 131 26.70 -11.08 -6.39
N ALA A 132 26.50 -11.98 -7.34
CA ALA A 132 26.68 -11.69 -8.76
C ALA A 132 25.71 -10.60 -9.25
N LYS A 133 26.21 -9.78 -10.20
CA LYS A 133 25.38 -8.73 -10.82
C LYS A 133 24.17 -9.33 -11.55
N GLY A 134 23.01 -8.72 -11.36
CA GLY A 134 21.77 -9.15 -12.01
C GLY A 134 20.88 -10.04 -11.15
N ILE A 135 21.30 -10.36 -9.93
CA ILE A 135 20.48 -11.08 -8.96
C ILE A 135 19.80 -10.08 -8.02
N TYR A 136 18.48 -9.99 -8.10
CA TYR A 136 17.67 -9.02 -7.36
C TYR A 136 16.69 -9.72 -6.44
N PHE A 137 16.35 -9.07 -5.33
CA PHE A 137 15.16 -9.44 -4.57
C PHE A 137 13.90 -9.09 -5.36
N ALA A 138 12.96 -10.03 -5.42
CA ALA A 138 11.76 -9.89 -6.25
C ALA A 138 10.95 -8.63 -5.93
N VAL A 139 10.75 -8.32 -4.65
CA VAL A 139 9.96 -7.13 -4.24
C VAL A 139 10.67 -5.84 -4.61
N ASP A 140 11.99 -5.76 -4.49
CA ASP A 140 12.76 -4.58 -4.87
C ASP A 140 12.70 -4.35 -6.37
N PHE A 141 12.84 -5.42 -7.14
CA PHE A 141 12.69 -5.40 -8.58
C PHE A 141 11.28 -4.92 -9.00
N LEU A 142 10.23 -5.54 -8.47
CA LEU A 142 8.85 -5.22 -8.79
C LEU A 142 8.47 -3.78 -8.38
N LYS A 143 8.99 -3.32 -7.24
CA LYS A 143 8.82 -1.93 -6.78
C LYS A 143 9.41 -0.94 -7.77
N GLN A 144 10.62 -1.20 -8.26
CA GLN A 144 11.29 -0.31 -9.21
C GLN A 144 10.58 -0.29 -10.57
N VAL A 145 10.15 -1.46 -11.06
CA VAL A 145 9.36 -1.57 -12.30
C VAL A 145 8.07 -0.75 -12.18
N THR A 146 7.31 -0.97 -11.11
CA THR A 146 6.03 -0.26 -10.93
C THR A 146 6.24 1.23 -10.71
N LYS A 147 7.28 1.62 -9.97
CA LYS A 147 7.59 3.02 -9.74
C LYS A 147 7.98 3.73 -11.04
N SER A 148 8.80 3.11 -11.88
CA SER A 148 9.14 3.64 -13.20
C SER A 148 7.91 3.81 -14.11
N LEU A 149 6.99 2.85 -14.09
CA LEU A 149 5.72 2.96 -14.79
C LEU A 149 4.90 4.16 -14.30
N LEU A 150 4.71 4.28 -12.98
CA LEU A 150 3.82 5.28 -12.39
C LEU A 150 4.40 6.70 -12.43
N ASP A 151 5.71 6.83 -12.37
CA ASP A 151 6.38 8.14 -12.33
C ASP A 151 6.69 8.69 -13.72
N THR A 152 6.99 7.83 -14.71
CA THR A 152 7.57 8.26 -16.00
C THR A 152 7.10 7.47 -17.21
N ASP A 153 6.12 6.58 -17.06
CA ASP A 153 5.69 5.64 -18.11
C ASP A 153 6.90 4.91 -18.76
N PHE A 154 7.80 4.42 -17.90
CA PHE A 154 9.07 3.77 -18.25
C PHE A 154 10.13 4.65 -18.94
N ALA A 155 9.92 5.94 -19.09
CA ALA A 155 10.92 6.83 -19.71
C ALA A 155 12.24 6.90 -18.90
N LYS A 156 12.20 6.64 -17.60
CA LYS A 156 13.38 6.57 -16.73
C LYS A 156 13.39 5.21 -16.01
N PHE A 157 13.86 4.19 -16.72
CA PHE A 157 13.99 2.87 -16.12
C PHE A 157 15.45 2.56 -15.79
N PRO A 158 15.81 2.30 -14.52
CA PRO A 158 17.20 2.18 -14.09
C PRO A 158 17.88 0.89 -14.53
N TYR A 159 17.16 -0.06 -15.14
CA TYR A 159 17.74 -1.36 -15.49
C TYR A 159 17.50 -1.70 -16.95
N GLU A 160 18.56 -2.02 -17.67
CA GLU A 160 18.50 -2.77 -18.92
C GLU A 160 18.24 -4.26 -18.64
N LEU A 161 17.03 -4.59 -18.21
CA LEU A 161 16.77 -5.77 -17.42
C LEU A 161 16.76 -7.07 -18.19
N ALA A 162 16.07 -7.13 -19.29
CA ALA A 162 15.86 -8.40 -19.97
C ALA A 162 16.28 -8.39 -21.43
N LYS A 163 16.53 -7.21 -22.01
CA LYS A 163 16.88 -7.08 -23.44
C LYS A 163 18.17 -7.81 -23.74
N GLY A 164 18.07 -8.86 -24.55
CA GLY A 164 19.24 -9.67 -24.97
C GLY A 164 19.82 -10.56 -23.87
N LYS A 165 19.07 -10.83 -22.80
CA LYS A 165 19.52 -11.68 -21.68
C LYS A 165 18.63 -12.89 -21.51
N HIS A 166 19.22 -13.99 -21.04
CA HIS A 166 18.47 -15.11 -20.48
C HIS A 166 18.07 -14.78 -19.05
N VAL A 167 16.77 -14.82 -18.77
CA VAL A 167 16.21 -14.52 -17.44
C VAL A 167 15.67 -15.82 -16.86
N LEU A 168 16.05 -16.16 -15.65
CA LEU A 168 15.61 -17.34 -14.89
C LEU A 168 14.61 -16.94 -13.82
#